data_774e0ea51386c70854d771c5f4da7280
#
_entry.id   774e0ea51386c70854d771c5f4da7280
#
_cell.length_a   1.000
_cell.length_b   1.000
_cell.length_c   1.000
_cell.angle_alpha   90.00
_cell.angle_beta   90.00
_cell.angle_gamma   90.00
#
_symmetry.space_group_name_H-M   'P 1'
#
loop_
_entity.id
_entity.type
_entity.pdbx_description
1 polymer ?
#
loop_
_entity_poly.entity_id
_entity_poly.type
_entity_poly.pdbx_seq_one_letter_code
_entity_poly.pdbx_strand_id
1 'polypeptide(L)'
;KVPLVVISADRPAAWIGQMDGQTLPQPGVFGSLVKKSVQLPEIHTDQDEWYCNRLINEALLELNHHGKGPVHINVPISEPLFQFTTPELPKVRVITRYQGLNVYDRKYDDLIERLNKYSKRMMIAGQMSLIYLFEKKICKLLYKHFTWLSEHIGNRIVPGLPIKNFDAILYATPEEEKEKLVPELVITYGGHIVSKRLKEFLRKHPPKEHWHVSLDGEVADLFGSLTTVIEMDPFEFLEKIAYMLENRQIEYPKAWEYKSRNLPEPEFAYSEMAAIGGLIRSLPAESALHLGNSSTVRYAQLYT
;
A
#
# COMPACT_ATOMS: atom_id res chain seq x y z
N LYS A 1 23.77 20.63 8.63
CA LYS A 1 23.02 19.76 7.70
C LYS A 1 22.02 20.63 6.94
N VAL A 2 22.02 20.57 5.60
CA VAL A 2 21.18 21.38 4.72
C VAL A 2 20.32 20.41 3.88
N PRO A 3 19.00 20.64 3.73
CA PRO A 3 18.17 19.88 2.80
C PRO A 3 18.47 20.37 1.37
N LEU A 4 19.37 19.69 0.69
CA LEU A 4 19.84 20.01 -0.65
C LEU A 4 19.44 18.90 -1.63
N VAL A 5 18.83 19.26 -2.75
CA VAL A 5 18.62 18.34 -3.86
C VAL A 5 19.74 18.54 -4.88
N VAL A 6 20.49 17.49 -5.15
CA VAL A 6 21.46 17.45 -6.25
C VAL A 6 20.79 16.69 -7.40
N ILE A 7 20.71 17.33 -8.56
CA ILE A 7 20.21 16.72 -9.78
C ILE A 7 21.35 16.65 -10.78
N SER A 8 21.65 15.44 -11.28
CA SER A 8 22.63 15.24 -12.33
C SER A 8 21.97 14.67 -13.58
N ALA A 9 22.32 15.24 -14.73
CA ALA A 9 21.95 14.66 -16.02
C ALA A 9 22.95 13.56 -16.39
N ASP A 10 22.47 12.47 -16.97
CA ASP A 10 23.29 11.33 -17.36
C ASP A 10 22.92 10.84 -18.76
N ARG A 11 23.80 10.08 -19.38
CA ARG A 11 23.48 9.34 -20.59
C ARG A 11 22.59 8.14 -20.27
N PRO A 12 21.78 7.65 -21.23
CA PRO A 12 21.09 6.39 -21.10
C PRO A 12 22.03 5.26 -20.69
N ALA A 13 21.54 4.37 -19.83
CA ALA A 13 22.34 3.29 -19.22
C ALA A 13 23.07 2.42 -20.25
N ALA A 14 22.50 2.25 -21.45
CA ALA A 14 23.10 1.46 -22.53
C ALA A 14 24.45 2.05 -23.06
N TRP A 15 24.68 3.33 -22.87
CA TRP A 15 25.90 4.02 -23.37
C TRP A 15 26.98 4.13 -22.30
N ILE A 16 26.67 3.91 -21.05
CA ILE A 16 27.65 3.99 -19.95
C ILE A 16 28.69 2.88 -20.11
N GLY A 17 29.96 3.28 -20.06
CA GLY A 17 31.09 2.35 -20.26
C GLY A 17 31.36 1.92 -21.70
N GLN A 18 30.71 2.53 -22.69
CA GLN A 18 30.92 2.25 -24.12
C GLN A 18 31.83 3.26 -24.81
N MET A 19 32.70 3.93 -24.07
CA MET A 19 33.61 5.01 -24.58
C MET A 19 32.86 6.22 -25.15
N ASP A 20 31.56 6.36 -24.88
CA ASP A 20 30.80 7.54 -25.21
C ASP A 20 31.31 8.75 -24.39
N GLY A 21 31.38 9.93 -25.03
CA GLY A 21 31.86 11.13 -24.38
C GLY A 21 30.94 11.58 -23.24
N GLN A 22 31.51 12.21 -22.21
CA GLN A 22 30.80 12.77 -21.06
C GLN A 22 30.06 11.72 -20.20
N THR A 23 30.53 10.49 -20.18
CA THR A 23 30.00 9.44 -19.33
C THR A 23 30.86 9.27 -18.06
N LEU A 24 30.17 9.25 -16.89
CA LEU A 24 30.75 8.97 -15.58
C LEU A 24 29.85 7.98 -14.85
N PRO A 25 30.37 7.18 -13.93
CA PRO A 25 29.50 6.34 -13.06
C PRO A 25 28.80 7.22 -12.01
N GLN A 26 27.75 7.93 -12.44
CA GLN A 26 27.02 8.90 -11.61
C GLN A 26 26.11 8.28 -10.56
N PRO A 27 25.42 7.13 -10.82
CA PRO A 27 24.59 6.50 -9.80
C PRO A 27 25.37 6.23 -8.52
N GLY A 28 24.90 6.81 -7.40
CA GLY A 28 25.55 6.61 -6.09
C GLY A 28 26.91 7.32 -5.91
N VAL A 29 27.30 8.20 -6.80
CA VAL A 29 28.63 8.89 -6.78
C VAL A 29 28.91 9.62 -5.47
N PHE A 30 27.89 10.10 -4.78
CA PHE A 30 28.04 10.79 -3.49
C PHE A 30 28.13 9.86 -2.29
N GLY A 31 27.89 8.55 -2.45
CA GLY A 31 27.98 7.55 -1.38
C GLY A 31 27.25 7.97 -0.11
N SER A 32 27.94 7.95 1.02
CA SER A 32 27.40 8.32 2.35
C SER A 32 27.22 9.83 2.58
N LEU A 33 27.58 10.68 1.63
CA LEU A 33 27.42 12.13 1.76
C LEU A 33 25.95 12.56 1.56
N VAL A 34 25.14 11.74 0.91
CA VAL A 34 23.71 11.97 0.71
C VAL A 34 22.87 10.97 1.50
N LYS A 35 21.67 11.36 1.93
CA LYS A 35 20.74 10.49 2.65
C LYS A 35 20.08 9.47 1.72
N LYS A 36 19.79 9.86 0.50
CA LYS A 36 19.21 9.03 -0.55
C LYS A 36 19.79 9.40 -1.90
N SER A 37 20.13 8.41 -2.69
CA SER A 37 20.48 8.56 -4.09
C SER A 37 19.53 7.71 -4.92
N VAL A 38 18.92 8.28 -5.95
CA VAL A 38 18.02 7.57 -6.87
C VAL A 38 18.48 7.74 -8.30
N GLN A 39 18.33 6.67 -9.07
CA GLN A 39 18.50 6.63 -10.52
C GLN A 39 17.13 6.58 -11.14
N LEU A 40 16.73 7.60 -11.90
CA LEU A 40 15.44 7.59 -12.59
C LEU A 40 15.48 6.65 -13.80
N PRO A 41 14.36 6.03 -14.16
CA PRO A 41 14.25 5.35 -15.45
C PRO A 41 14.07 6.36 -16.59
N GLU A 42 14.39 5.95 -17.82
CA GLU A 42 13.82 6.59 -19.00
C GLU A 42 12.34 6.18 -19.08
N ILE A 43 11.46 7.13 -19.41
CA ILE A 43 10.00 6.91 -19.38
C ILE A 43 9.54 6.46 -20.77
N HIS A 44 9.12 5.21 -20.88
CA HIS A 44 8.58 4.61 -22.11
C HIS A 44 7.16 4.06 -21.89
N THR A 45 6.78 3.78 -20.64
CA THR A 45 5.51 3.18 -20.26
C THR A 45 4.92 3.87 -19.03
N ASP A 46 3.63 3.69 -18.78
CA ASP A 46 2.96 4.17 -17.56
C ASP A 46 3.62 3.61 -16.28
N GLN A 47 4.20 2.41 -16.36
CA GLN A 47 4.93 1.82 -15.24
C GLN A 47 6.22 2.58 -14.96
N ASP A 48 6.92 3.05 -15.99
CA ASP A 48 8.13 3.86 -15.83
C ASP A 48 7.79 5.24 -15.25
N GLU A 49 6.68 5.84 -15.69
CA GLU A 49 6.19 7.11 -15.15
C GLU A 49 5.87 6.98 -13.65
N TRP A 50 5.10 5.95 -13.28
CA TRP A 50 4.83 5.66 -11.86
C TRP A 50 6.13 5.45 -11.07
N TYR A 51 7.07 4.68 -11.62
CA TYR A 51 8.35 4.38 -10.95
C TYR A 51 9.19 5.63 -10.78
N CYS A 52 9.29 6.46 -11.82
CA CYS A 52 9.97 7.76 -11.79
C CYS A 52 9.38 8.67 -10.70
N ASN A 53 8.06 8.84 -10.70
CA ASN A 53 7.34 9.64 -9.70
C ASN A 53 7.60 9.12 -8.28
N ARG A 54 7.56 7.80 -8.05
CA ARG A 54 7.84 7.19 -6.76
C ARG A 54 9.25 7.48 -6.29
N LEU A 55 10.26 7.28 -7.13
CA LEU A 55 11.67 7.53 -6.79
C LEU A 55 11.94 8.99 -6.42
N ILE A 56 11.35 9.93 -7.16
CA ILE A 56 11.45 11.36 -6.85
C ILE A 56 10.85 11.66 -5.47
N ASN A 57 9.65 11.16 -5.19
CA ASN A 57 9.03 11.32 -3.88
C ASN A 57 9.87 10.71 -2.77
N GLU A 58 10.41 9.48 -2.94
CA GLU A 58 11.32 8.86 -1.98
C GLU A 58 12.53 9.75 -1.67
N ALA A 59 13.16 10.31 -2.69
CA ALA A 59 14.32 11.18 -2.50
C ALA A 59 13.94 12.47 -1.77
N LEU A 60 12.87 13.15 -2.20
CA LEU A 60 12.45 14.42 -1.61
C LEU A 60 11.97 14.26 -0.16
N LEU A 61 11.31 13.18 0.17
CA LEU A 61 10.87 12.88 1.53
C LEU A 61 12.05 12.67 2.49
N GLU A 62 13.21 12.21 2.00
CA GLU A 62 14.40 12.02 2.83
C GLU A 62 15.12 13.32 3.20
N LEU A 63 14.85 14.43 2.52
CA LEU A 63 15.49 15.73 2.82
C LEU A 63 15.38 16.14 4.29
N ASN A 64 14.25 15.83 4.93
CA ASN A 64 13.94 16.20 6.31
C ASN A 64 13.65 15.00 7.23
N HIS A 65 13.67 13.78 6.73
CA HIS A 65 13.37 12.55 7.50
C HIS A 65 14.49 12.29 8.53
N HIS A 66 14.17 12.19 9.81
CA HIS A 66 15.15 11.99 10.90
C HIS A 66 16.34 12.97 10.84
N GLY A 67 16.05 14.22 10.51
CA GLY A 67 17.03 15.29 10.38
C GLY A 67 17.31 15.69 8.91
N LYS A 68 17.78 16.92 8.74
CA LYS A 68 18.05 17.51 7.43
C LYS A 68 19.30 16.92 6.79
N GLY A 69 19.28 16.72 5.48
CA GLY A 69 20.46 16.28 4.71
C GLY A 69 20.22 16.32 3.20
N PRO A 70 21.29 16.20 2.39
CA PRO A 70 21.19 16.22 0.94
C PRO A 70 20.67 14.90 0.38
N VAL A 71 20.10 14.98 -0.83
CA VAL A 71 19.70 13.83 -1.65
C VAL A 71 20.18 14.02 -3.07
N HIS A 72 20.33 12.92 -3.81
CA HIS A 72 20.76 12.92 -5.20
C HIS A 72 19.75 12.25 -6.10
N ILE A 73 19.42 12.89 -7.22
CA ILE A 73 18.55 12.38 -8.27
C ILE A 73 19.34 12.38 -9.57
N ASN A 74 19.67 11.20 -10.07
CA ASN A 74 20.35 11.04 -11.37
C ASN A 74 19.30 10.81 -12.46
N VAL A 75 19.37 11.61 -13.53
CA VAL A 75 18.35 11.67 -14.59
C VAL A 75 18.99 11.28 -15.91
N PRO A 76 18.76 10.05 -16.41
CA PRO A 76 19.17 9.68 -17.76
C PRO A 76 18.31 10.41 -18.77
N ILE A 77 18.94 10.98 -19.82
CA ILE A 77 18.27 11.76 -20.84
C ILE A 77 18.75 11.30 -22.21
N SER A 78 17.81 10.85 -23.05
CA SER A 78 18.05 10.53 -24.45
C SER A 78 18.04 11.78 -25.33
N GLU A 79 18.76 11.76 -26.46
CA GLU A 79 18.64 12.81 -27.46
C GLU A 79 17.32 12.72 -28.24
N PRO A 80 16.79 13.84 -28.73
CA PRO A 80 17.37 15.19 -28.77
C PRO A 80 17.12 16.01 -27.50
N LEU A 81 18.16 16.67 -26.97
CA LEU A 81 18.09 17.43 -25.72
C LEU A 81 17.44 18.81 -25.86
N PHE A 82 17.25 19.33 -27.07
CA PHE A 82 16.83 20.71 -27.31
C PHE A 82 15.44 20.84 -27.93
N GLN A 83 14.69 19.74 -28.05
CA GLN A 83 13.32 19.75 -28.57
C GLN A 83 12.34 19.50 -27.44
N PHE A 84 11.62 20.55 -27.06
CA PHE A 84 10.56 20.46 -26.04
C PHE A 84 9.22 20.33 -26.76
N THR A 85 8.59 19.15 -26.66
CA THR A 85 7.30 18.85 -27.28
C THR A 85 6.13 18.95 -26.31
N THR A 86 6.41 19.03 -25.01
CA THR A 86 5.38 19.08 -23.97
C THR A 86 5.06 20.53 -23.61
N PRO A 87 3.87 21.06 -23.96
CA PRO A 87 3.51 22.46 -23.70
C PRO A 87 3.21 22.74 -22.22
N GLU A 88 2.74 21.74 -21.48
CA GLU A 88 2.42 21.86 -20.06
C GLU A 88 3.04 20.69 -19.28
N LEU A 89 3.48 20.98 -18.07
CA LEU A 89 3.99 19.92 -17.18
C LEU A 89 2.83 19.02 -16.71
N PRO A 90 3.03 17.69 -16.67
CA PRO A 90 2.02 16.77 -16.22
C PRO A 90 1.71 16.99 -14.74
N LYS A 91 0.46 16.71 -14.35
CA LYS A 91 0.09 16.65 -12.94
C LYS A 91 0.70 15.40 -12.33
N VAL A 92 1.60 15.58 -11.38
CA VAL A 92 2.28 14.50 -10.69
C VAL A 92 1.63 14.23 -9.33
N ARG A 93 1.70 12.99 -8.88
CA ARG A 93 1.28 12.62 -7.54
C ARG A 93 2.37 13.01 -6.54
N VAL A 94 1.96 13.71 -5.49
CA VAL A 94 2.81 14.07 -4.36
C VAL A 94 2.51 13.15 -3.19
N ILE A 95 3.56 12.56 -2.60
CA ILE A 95 3.46 11.77 -1.38
C ILE A 95 3.88 12.66 -0.22
N THR A 96 3.03 12.72 0.81
CA THR A 96 3.30 13.47 2.04
C THR A 96 3.67 12.50 3.16
N ARG A 97 4.70 12.81 3.97
CA ARG A 97 5.04 12.04 5.17
C ARG A 97 4.66 12.81 6.42
N TYR A 98 3.94 12.14 7.31
CA TYR A 98 3.61 12.62 8.65
C TYR A 98 4.49 11.90 9.67
N GLN A 99 5.25 12.66 10.45
CA GLN A 99 6.15 12.16 11.49
C GLN A 99 5.79 12.79 12.83
N GLY A 100 5.92 12.02 13.90
CA GLY A 100 5.73 12.54 15.26
C GLY A 100 4.36 13.15 15.50
N LEU A 101 3.31 12.56 14.91
CA LEU A 101 1.94 13.05 15.03
C LEU A 101 1.51 13.16 16.47
N ASN A 102 1.21 14.38 16.91
CA ASN A 102 0.58 14.67 18.17
C ASN A 102 -0.88 15.11 17.95
N VAL A 103 -1.78 14.69 18.83
CA VAL A 103 -3.21 15.05 18.77
C VAL A 103 -3.47 16.57 18.86
N TYR A 104 -2.48 17.35 19.25
CA TYR A 104 -2.53 18.83 19.30
C TYR A 104 -1.90 19.50 18.06
N ASP A 105 -1.47 18.72 17.05
CA ASP A 105 -0.85 19.25 15.83
C ASP A 105 -1.91 19.47 14.75
N ARG A 106 -1.87 20.61 14.06
CA ARG A 106 -2.71 20.89 12.87
C ARG A 106 -2.59 19.84 11.78
N LYS A 107 -1.44 19.15 11.70
CA LYS A 107 -1.25 18.02 10.77
C LYS A 107 -2.16 16.83 11.11
N TYR A 108 -2.45 16.66 12.40
CA TYR A 108 -3.38 15.62 12.85
C TYR A 108 -4.81 15.98 12.47
N ASP A 109 -5.20 17.25 12.66
CA ASP A 109 -6.53 17.75 12.29
C ASP A 109 -6.77 17.59 10.78
N ASP A 110 -5.80 17.95 9.93
CA ASP A 110 -5.87 17.74 8.47
C ASP A 110 -6.07 16.25 8.11
N LEU A 111 -5.34 15.36 8.78
CA LEU A 111 -5.49 13.92 8.57
C LEU A 111 -6.89 13.41 8.93
N ILE A 112 -7.45 13.89 10.04
CA ILE A 112 -8.80 13.53 10.51
C ILE A 112 -9.88 14.12 9.60
N GLU A 113 -9.71 15.34 9.13
CA GLU A 113 -10.62 15.95 8.15
C GLU A 113 -10.65 15.14 6.86
N ARG A 114 -9.48 14.80 6.32
CA ARG A 114 -9.36 13.95 5.13
C ARG A 114 -9.96 12.56 5.36
N LEU A 115 -9.72 11.94 6.53
CA LEU A 115 -10.32 10.67 6.92
C LEU A 115 -11.84 10.73 6.87
N ASN A 116 -12.43 11.78 7.46
CA ASN A 116 -13.89 11.93 7.58
C ASN A 116 -14.56 12.37 6.27
N LYS A 117 -13.81 12.89 5.31
CA LYS A 117 -14.30 13.22 3.96
C LYS A 117 -14.82 12.00 3.19
N TYR A 118 -14.18 10.84 3.36
CA TYR A 118 -14.48 9.65 2.58
C TYR A 118 -15.51 8.75 3.27
N SER A 119 -16.39 8.13 2.49
CA SER A 119 -17.38 7.16 2.97
C SER A 119 -16.99 5.71 2.62
N LYS A 120 -16.24 5.50 1.55
CA LYS A 120 -15.76 4.17 1.14
C LYS A 120 -14.32 3.99 1.64
N ARG A 121 -14.20 3.55 2.90
CA ARG A 121 -12.89 3.36 3.55
C ARG A 121 -12.53 1.90 3.68
N MET A 122 -11.31 1.55 3.33
CA MET A 122 -10.77 0.19 3.42
C MET A 122 -9.48 0.19 4.24
N MET A 123 -9.35 -0.77 5.15
CA MET A 123 -8.09 -1.09 5.83
C MET A 123 -7.60 -2.44 5.32
N ILE A 124 -6.30 -2.55 5.07
CA ILE A 124 -5.67 -3.79 4.64
C ILE A 124 -4.49 -4.08 5.57
N ALA A 125 -4.61 -5.18 6.32
CA ALA A 125 -3.54 -5.68 7.16
C ALA A 125 -2.65 -6.63 6.35
N GLY A 126 -1.40 -6.25 6.13
CA GLY A 126 -0.37 -7.11 5.56
C GLY A 126 0.20 -8.08 6.59
N GLN A 127 1.34 -8.68 6.27
CA GLN A 127 2.06 -9.61 7.13
C GLN A 127 2.43 -8.98 8.47
N MET A 128 2.15 -9.69 9.58
CA MET A 128 2.52 -9.25 10.92
C MET A 128 3.03 -10.42 11.75
N SER A 129 4.04 -10.15 12.59
CA SER A 129 4.65 -11.14 13.47
C SER A 129 3.89 -11.35 14.79
N LEU A 130 3.11 -10.36 15.21
CA LEU A 130 2.42 -10.35 16.49
C LEU A 130 0.91 -10.30 16.31
N ILE A 131 0.21 -10.99 17.22
CA ILE A 131 -1.24 -10.84 17.40
C ILE A 131 -1.45 -9.63 18.32
N TYR A 132 -1.99 -8.55 17.76
CA TYR A 132 -2.42 -7.40 18.56
C TYR A 132 -3.93 -7.45 18.77
N LEU A 133 -4.33 -7.43 20.02
CA LEU A 133 -5.74 -7.45 20.41
C LEU A 133 -6.18 -6.03 20.78
N PHE A 134 -6.95 -5.41 19.92
CA PHE A 134 -7.65 -4.18 20.30
C PHE A 134 -8.76 -4.47 21.31
N GLU A 135 -9.07 -3.47 22.11
CA GLU A 135 -10.29 -3.48 22.91
C GLU A 135 -11.52 -3.67 22.00
N LYS A 136 -12.51 -4.42 22.49
CA LYS A 136 -13.76 -4.69 21.74
C LYS A 136 -14.46 -3.41 21.26
N LYS A 137 -14.35 -2.31 22.03
CA LYS A 137 -14.91 -1.01 21.67
C LYS A 137 -14.24 -0.43 20.42
N ILE A 138 -12.92 -0.47 20.36
CA ILE A 138 -12.11 0.03 19.22
C ILE A 138 -12.40 -0.80 17.98
N CYS A 139 -12.41 -2.14 18.11
CA CYS A 139 -12.81 -3.03 17.02
C CYS A 139 -14.18 -2.66 16.44
N LYS A 140 -15.19 -2.43 17.29
CA LYS A 140 -16.54 -2.05 16.86
C LYS A 140 -16.56 -0.71 16.12
N LEU A 141 -15.80 0.28 16.59
CA LEU A 141 -15.69 1.59 15.93
C LEU A 141 -15.05 1.47 14.56
N LEU A 142 -13.90 0.82 14.47
CA LEU A 142 -13.21 0.63 13.20
C LEU A 142 -14.06 -0.15 12.20
N TYR A 143 -14.67 -1.24 12.63
CA TYR A 143 -15.51 -2.09 11.79
C TYR A 143 -16.76 -1.38 11.25
N LYS A 144 -17.37 -0.52 12.03
CA LYS A 144 -18.51 0.30 11.60
C LYS A 144 -18.16 1.24 10.45
N HIS A 145 -16.89 1.65 10.37
CA HIS A 145 -16.42 2.70 9.48
C HIS A 145 -15.50 2.25 8.35
N PHE A 146 -14.98 1.04 8.44
CA PHE A 146 -14.02 0.50 7.45
C PHE A 146 -14.41 -0.90 7.01
N THR A 147 -14.22 -1.17 5.73
CA THR A 147 -14.02 -2.54 5.28
C THR A 147 -12.62 -2.95 5.67
N TRP A 148 -12.50 -3.97 6.48
CA TRP A 148 -11.21 -4.43 6.98
C TRP A 148 -10.85 -5.77 6.37
N LEU A 149 -9.78 -5.80 5.56
CA LEU A 149 -9.26 -6.98 4.90
C LEU A 149 -8.00 -7.48 5.59
N SER A 150 -7.85 -8.77 5.72
CA SER A 150 -6.60 -9.38 6.20
C SER A 150 -6.42 -10.76 5.58
N GLU A 151 -5.18 -11.07 5.23
CA GLU A 151 -4.76 -12.41 4.85
C GLU A 151 -4.38 -13.22 6.09
N HIS A 152 -4.16 -14.54 5.93
CA HIS A 152 -3.67 -15.41 7.02
C HIS A 152 -2.37 -14.92 7.62
N ILE A 153 -1.44 -14.43 6.77
CA ILE A 153 -0.16 -13.89 7.21
C ILE A 153 -0.28 -12.61 8.06
N GLY A 154 -1.46 -12.01 8.09
CA GLY A 154 -1.76 -10.88 8.96
C GLY A 154 -1.94 -11.24 10.43
N ASN A 155 -1.92 -12.53 10.80
CA ASN A 155 -1.98 -13.06 12.16
C ASN A 155 -3.11 -12.47 13.04
N ARG A 156 -4.24 -12.07 12.45
CA ARG A 156 -5.35 -11.49 13.19
C ARG A 156 -6.42 -12.53 13.48
N ILE A 157 -6.60 -12.77 14.78
CA ILE A 157 -7.66 -13.63 15.30
C ILE A 157 -8.63 -12.73 16.08
N VAL A 158 -9.48 -12.00 15.37
CA VAL A 158 -10.67 -11.40 15.98
C VAL A 158 -11.88 -12.09 15.36
N PRO A 159 -12.65 -12.87 16.11
CA PRO A 159 -13.80 -13.59 15.58
C PRO A 159 -14.76 -12.63 14.84
N GLY A 160 -15.08 -12.96 13.58
CA GLY A 160 -15.95 -12.15 12.73
C GLY A 160 -15.32 -10.89 12.12
N LEU A 161 -14.02 -10.67 12.31
CA LEU A 161 -13.24 -9.55 11.80
C LEU A 161 -11.79 -10.00 11.56
N PRO A 162 -11.12 -9.59 10.50
CA PRO A 162 -11.50 -8.92 9.27
C PRO A 162 -12.09 -9.87 8.22
N ILE A 163 -12.48 -9.33 7.05
CA ILE A 163 -12.89 -10.14 5.90
C ILE A 163 -11.65 -10.84 5.33
N LYS A 164 -11.66 -12.17 5.32
CA LYS A 164 -10.54 -12.99 4.85
C LYS A 164 -10.76 -13.52 3.43
N ASN A 165 -12.02 -13.79 3.05
CA ASN A 165 -12.40 -14.35 1.76
C ASN A 165 -12.54 -13.33 0.63
N PHE A 166 -11.86 -12.18 0.75
CA PHE A 166 -11.95 -11.09 -0.22
C PHE A 166 -11.46 -11.47 -1.64
N ASP A 167 -10.53 -12.41 -1.77
CA ASP A 167 -10.13 -12.94 -3.07
C ASP A 167 -11.28 -13.65 -3.78
N ALA A 168 -12.07 -14.42 -3.03
CA ALA A 168 -13.28 -15.08 -3.56
C ALA A 168 -14.38 -14.07 -3.91
N ILE A 169 -14.56 -13.02 -3.07
CA ILE A 169 -15.49 -11.92 -3.37
C ILE A 169 -15.09 -11.25 -4.69
N LEU A 170 -13.83 -10.87 -4.87
CA LEU A 170 -13.34 -10.21 -6.09
C LEU A 170 -13.43 -11.12 -7.32
N TYR A 171 -13.27 -12.43 -7.14
CA TYR A 171 -13.44 -13.42 -8.21
C TYR A 171 -14.90 -13.57 -8.64
N ALA A 172 -15.80 -13.71 -7.67
CA ALA A 172 -17.22 -13.98 -7.92
C ALA A 172 -18.01 -12.72 -8.32
N THR A 173 -17.47 -11.52 -8.10
CA THR A 173 -18.16 -10.27 -8.45
C THR A 173 -17.94 -9.93 -9.92
N PRO A 174 -19.02 -9.79 -10.72
CA PRO A 174 -18.95 -9.31 -12.10
C PRO A 174 -18.23 -7.95 -12.20
N GLU A 175 -17.59 -7.71 -13.33
CA GLU A 175 -16.76 -6.51 -13.51
C GLU A 175 -17.57 -5.21 -13.35
N GLU A 176 -18.79 -5.19 -13.88
CA GLU A 176 -19.72 -4.05 -13.79
C GLU A 176 -20.17 -3.74 -12.34
N GLU A 177 -20.09 -4.72 -11.44
CA GLU A 177 -20.42 -4.51 -10.02
C GLU A 177 -19.21 -4.14 -9.16
N LYS A 178 -17.99 -4.38 -9.65
CA LYS A 178 -16.76 -4.11 -8.89
C LYS A 178 -16.60 -2.66 -8.50
N GLU A 179 -17.13 -1.72 -9.28
CA GLU A 179 -17.10 -0.29 -8.97
C GLU A 179 -17.72 0.05 -7.61
N LYS A 180 -18.75 -0.73 -7.19
CA LYS A 180 -19.37 -0.57 -5.87
C LYS A 180 -18.42 -0.96 -4.72
N LEU A 181 -17.45 -1.81 -5.02
CA LEU A 181 -16.44 -2.31 -4.07
C LEU A 181 -15.17 -1.46 -4.04
N VAL A 182 -15.02 -0.50 -4.96
CA VAL A 182 -13.84 0.39 -5.02
C VAL A 182 -13.82 1.32 -3.82
N PRO A 183 -12.73 1.34 -3.03
CA PRO A 183 -12.58 2.28 -1.92
C PRO A 183 -12.23 3.68 -2.42
N GLU A 184 -12.61 4.70 -1.65
CA GLU A 184 -12.12 6.07 -1.83
C GLU A 184 -10.82 6.29 -1.07
N LEU A 185 -10.70 5.69 0.11
CA LEU A 185 -9.51 5.72 0.96
C LEU A 185 -9.08 4.29 1.29
N VAL A 186 -7.81 3.99 1.06
CA VAL A 186 -7.16 2.76 1.52
C VAL A 186 -6.14 3.11 2.59
N ILE A 187 -6.15 2.38 3.70
CA ILE A 187 -5.11 2.44 4.73
C ILE A 187 -4.44 1.07 4.78
N THR A 188 -3.15 1.02 4.48
CA THR A 188 -2.33 -0.20 4.59
C THR A 188 -1.41 -0.13 5.79
N TYR A 189 -1.17 -1.27 6.43
CA TYR A 189 -0.20 -1.42 7.50
C TYR A 189 0.31 -2.87 7.57
N GLY A 190 1.41 -3.09 8.26
CA GLY A 190 2.14 -4.36 8.25
C GLY A 190 2.98 -4.55 6.99
N GLY A 191 3.51 -5.76 6.80
CA GLY A 191 4.41 -6.09 5.70
C GLY A 191 3.69 -6.53 4.42
N HIS A 192 4.18 -7.62 3.83
CA HIS A 192 3.72 -8.10 2.52
C HIS A 192 2.22 -8.43 2.46
N ILE A 193 1.63 -8.15 1.29
CA ILE A 193 0.29 -8.57 0.88
C ILE A 193 0.47 -9.57 -0.26
N VAL A 194 -0.06 -10.80 -0.11
CA VAL A 194 0.14 -11.91 -1.05
C VAL A 194 -0.84 -11.84 -2.22
N SER A 195 -2.09 -11.43 -1.97
CA SER A 195 -3.17 -11.45 -2.94
C SER A 195 -2.83 -10.70 -4.23
N LYS A 196 -2.75 -11.44 -5.35
CA LYS A 196 -2.60 -10.85 -6.68
C LYS A 196 -3.89 -10.14 -7.11
N ARG A 197 -5.06 -10.73 -6.85
CA ARG A 197 -6.36 -10.16 -7.21
C ARG A 197 -6.62 -8.81 -6.57
N LEU A 198 -6.32 -8.68 -5.28
CA LEU A 198 -6.46 -7.40 -4.59
C LEU A 198 -5.53 -6.34 -5.19
N LYS A 199 -4.29 -6.72 -5.49
CA LYS A 199 -3.33 -5.81 -6.15
C LYS A 199 -3.81 -5.37 -7.53
N GLU A 200 -4.27 -6.29 -8.36
CA GLU A 200 -4.81 -5.99 -9.68
C GLU A 200 -6.07 -5.11 -9.58
N PHE A 201 -6.97 -5.43 -8.67
CA PHE A 201 -8.19 -4.66 -8.42
C PHE A 201 -7.89 -3.21 -8.04
N LEU A 202 -7.01 -2.97 -7.05
CA LEU A 202 -6.68 -1.63 -6.59
C LEU A 202 -5.77 -0.84 -7.55
N ARG A 203 -5.01 -1.52 -8.41
CA ARG A 203 -4.26 -0.87 -9.50
C ARG A 203 -5.15 -0.46 -10.66
N LYS A 204 -6.14 -1.29 -11.00
CA LYS A 204 -7.14 -1.00 -12.03
C LYS A 204 -8.14 0.07 -11.59
N HIS A 205 -8.49 0.07 -10.31
CA HIS A 205 -9.43 0.99 -9.68
C HIS A 205 -8.76 1.70 -8.50
N PRO A 206 -7.84 2.65 -8.76
CA PRO A 206 -7.08 3.30 -7.70
C PRO A 206 -7.98 4.11 -6.77
N PRO A 207 -7.76 4.05 -5.45
CA PRO A 207 -8.45 4.91 -4.51
C PRO A 207 -8.06 6.38 -4.73
N LYS A 208 -8.88 7.30 -4.26
CA LYS A 208 -8.56 8.73 -4.27
C LYS A 208 -7.37 9.04 -3.36
N GLU A 209 -7.24 8.29 -2.26
CA GLU A 209 -6.10 8.36 -1.36
C GLU A 209 -5.70 6.97 -0.88
N HIS A 210 -4.39 6.76 -0.77
CA HIS A 210 -3.80 5.58 -0.13
C HIS A 210 -2.81 6.06 0.94
N TRP A 211 -3.04 5.62 2.18
CA TRP A 211 -2.18 5.88 3.32
C TRP A 211 -1.45 4.61 3.74
N HIS A 212 -0.15 4.70 3.96
CA HIS A 212 0.63 3.61 4.52
C HIS A 212 1.12 3.99 5.91
N VAL A 213 0.86 3.11 6.88
CA VAL A 213 1.23 3.33 8.28
C VAL A 213 2.30 2.32 8.67
N SER A 214 3.47 2.83 9.08
CA SER A 214 4.61 2.01 9.51
C SER A 214 5.49 2.79 10.50
N LEU A 215 6.23 2.06 11.34
CA LEU A 215 7.16 2.68 12.31
C LEU A 215 8.36 3.36 11.65
N ASP A 216 8.78 2.91 10.50
CA ASP A 216 9.96 3.39 9.76
C ASP A 216 9.63 4.52 8.79
N GLY A 217 8.35 4.75 8.48
CA GLY A 217 7.91 5.76 7.53
C GLY A 217 8.36 5.48 6.08
N GLU A 218 8.57 4.22 5.71
CA GLU A 218 8.96 3.85 4.35
C GLU A 218 7.87 4.12 3.31
N VAL A 219 8.31 4.39 2.08
CA VAL A 219 7.42 4.60 0.93
C VAL A 219 7.09 3.25 0.30
N ALA A 220 5.98 2.64 0.74
CA ALA A 220 5.50 1.35 0.23
C ALA A 220 4.28 1.53 -0.68
N ASP A 221 4.52 1.82 -1.96
CA ASP A 221 3.46 2.08 -2.95
C ASP A 221 3.06 0.82 -3.74
N LEU A 222 2.49 -0.15 -3.06
CA LEU A 222 2.11 -1.44 -3.65
C LEU A 222 1.05 -1.34 -4.75
N PHE A 223 0.16 -0.37 -4.63
CA PHE A 223 -0.99 -0.21 -5.54
C PHE A 223 -0.82 0.89 -6.59
N GLY A 224 0.30 1.59 -6.60
CA GLY A 224 0.51 2.72 -7.50
C GLY A 224 -0.33 3.96 -7.17
N SER A 225 -0.81 4.09 -5.92
CA SER A 225 -1.76 5.13 -5.51
C SER A 225 -1.40 5.80 -4.17
N LEU A 226 -0.22 5.55 -3.62
CA LEU A 226 0.20 6.09 -2.33
C LEU A 226 0.22 7.62 -2.34
N THR A 227 -0.47 8.23 -1.39
CA THR A 227 -0.51 9.70 -1.20
C THR A 227 0.05 10.13 0.14
N THR A 228 0.04 9.24 1.13
CA THR A 228 0.42 9.60 2.50
C THR A 228 1.16 8.46 3.18
N VAL A 229 2.29 8.79 3.78
CA VAL A 229 3.04 7.91 4.69
C VAL A 229 2.86 8.43 6.10
N ILE A 230 2.51 7.56 7.04
CA ILE A 230 2.32 7.89 8.45
C ILE A 230 3.33 7.10 9.26
N GLU A 231 4.33 7.79 9.78
CA GLU A 231 5.38 7.21 10.62
C GLU A 231 4.90 7.16 12.07
N MET A 232 4.26 6.06 12.39
CA MET A 232 3.69 5.76 13.71
C MET A 232 3.48 4.26 13.85
N ASP A 233 3.40 3.77 15.08
CA ASP A 233 2.91 2.42 15.33
C ASP A 233 1.50 2.26 14.75
N PRO A 234 1.26 1.25 13.89
CA PRO A 234 -0.03 1.09 13.23
C PRO A 234 -1.20 0.92 14.18
N PHE A 235 -0.99 0.26 15.32
CA PHE A 235 -2.06 0.01 16.28
C PHE A 235 -2.39 1.27 17.07
N GLU A 236 -1.37 2.03 17.47
CA GLU A 236 -1.54 3.34 18.10
C GLU A 236 -2.29 4.30 17.15
N PHE A 237 -1.94 4.30 15.87
CA PHE A 237 -2.64 5.10 14.86
C PHE A 237 -4.11 4.69 14.75
N LEU A 238 -4.40 3.39 14.62
CA LEU A 238 -5.77 2.88 14.49
C LEU A 238 -6.62 3.15 15.73
N GLU A 239 -6.02 3.05 16.93
CA GLU A 239 -6.70 3.42 18.17
C GLU A 239 -7.06 4.91 18.20
N LYS A 240 -6.11 5.78 17.84
CA LYS A 240 -6.34 7.22 17.80
C LYS A 240 -7.45 7.61 16.83
N ILE A 241 -7.40 7.12 15.60
CA ILE A 241 -8.42 7.46 14.60
C ILE A 241 -9.79 6.91 14.93
N ALA A 242 -9.90 5.75 15.63
CA ALA A 242 -11.17 5.16 16.00
C ALA A 242 -12.07 6.10 16.80
N TYR A 243 -11.48 6.92 17.68
CA TYR A 243 -12.21 7.89 18.48
C TYR A 243 -12.53 9.20 17.74
N MET A 244 -11.88 9.44 16.60
CA MET A 244 -12.05 10.67 15.81
C MET A 244 -13.00 10.50 14.62
N LEU A 245 -13.52 9.28 14.45
CA LEU A 245 -14.49 8.99 13.39
C LEU A 245 -15.84 9.65 13.70
N GLU A 246 -16.36 10.38 12.75
CA GLU A 246 -17.70 10.96 12.85
C GLU A 246 -18.77 9.87 12.99
N ASN A 247 -19.74 10.10 13.87
CA ASN A 247 -20.82 9.14 14.08
C ASN A 247 -21.85 9.20 12.95
N ARG A 248 -21.48 8.68 11.78
CA ARG A 248 -22.38 8.55 10.62
C ARG A 248 -22.53 7.10 10.21
N GLN A 249 -23.67 6.79 9.58
CA GLN A 249 -23.88 5.47 9.01
C GLN A 249 -23.10 5.33 7.71
N ILE A 250 -22.34 4.25 7.57
CA ILE A 250 -21.53 3.93 6.39
C ILE A 250 -21.97 2.58 5.84
N GLU A 251 -22.40 2.57 4.58
CA GLU A 251 -22.91 1.36 3.92
C GLU A 251 -21.79 0.52 3.27
N TYR A 252 -20.65 1.12 2.99
CA TYR A 252 -19.56 0.46 2.29
C TYR A 252 -19.05 -0.83 2.98
N PRO A 253 -18.81 -0.87 4.30
CA PRO A 253 -18.44 -2.12 4.98
C PRO A 253 -19.52 -3.19 4.87
N LYS A 254 -20.80 -2.81 4.95
CA LYS A 254 -21.92 -3.74 4.85
C LYS A 254 -22.02 -4.41 3.47
N ALA A 255 -21.65 -3.69 2.40
CA ALA A 255 -21.63 -4.26 1.05
C ALA A 255 -20.60 -5.39 0.93
N TRP A 256 -19.42 -5.21 1.49
CA TRP A 256 -18.39 -6.23 1.53
C TRP A 256 -18.79 -7.42 2.44
N GLU A 257 -19.36 -7.14 3.61
CA GLU A 257 -19.87 -8.18 4.51
C GLU A 257 -20.97 -9.02 3.86
N TYR A 258 -21.92 -8.36 3.20
CA TYR A 258 -22.99 -9.06 2.51
C TYR A 258 -22.44 -10.04 1.48
N LYS A 259 -21.49 -9.58 0.65
CA LYS A 259 -20.82 -10.46 -0.32
C LYS A 259 -20.02 -11.57 0.37
N SER A 260 -19.32 -11.29 1.45
CA SER A 260 -18.55 -12.27 2.22
C SER A 260 -19.45 -13.41 2.78
N ARG A 261 -20.60 -13.04 3.34
CA ARG A 261 -21.54 -14.01 3.95
C ARG A 261 -22.36 -14.81 2.95
N ASN A 262 -22.54 -14.28 1.73
CA ASN A 262 -23.34 -14.90 0.68
C ASN A 262 -22.50 -15.59 -0.40
N LEU A 263 -21.19 -15.70 -0.20
CA LEU A 263 -20.38 -16.54 -1.08
C LEU A 263 -20.76 -18.00 -0.87
N PRO A 264 -20.99 -18.74 -1.97
CA PRO A 264 -21.18 -20.18 -1.86
C PRO A 264 -19.90 -20.83 -1.32
N GLU A 265 -20.05 -21.87 -0.53
CA GLU A 265 -18.91 -22.67 -0.12
C GLU A 265 -18.25 -23.28 -1.36
N PRO A 266 -16.93 -23.18 -1.51
CA PRO A 266 -16.27 -23.66 -2.70
C PRO A 266 -16.31 -25.19 -2.76
N GLU A 267 -16.97 -25.72 -3.78
CA GLU A 267 -16.98 -27.15 -4.12
C GLU A 267 -16.10 -27.40 -5.34
N PHE A 268 -15.09 -28.22 -5.17
CA PHE A 268 -14.17 -28.59 -6.25
C PHE A 268 -14.09 -30.11 -6.39
N ALA A 269 -13.97 -30.57 -7.63
CA ALA A 269 -13.54 -31.94 -7.89
C ALA A 269 -12.16 -32.18 -7.23
N TYR A 270 -11.78 -33.45 -7.08
CA TYR A 270 -10.51 -33.79 -6.43
C TYR A 270 -9.33 -32.99 -7.05
N SER A 271 -8.68 -32.19 -6.24
CA SER A 271 -7.62 -31.26 -6.62
C SER A 271 -6.85 -30.83 -5.37
N GLU A 272 -5.71 -30.14 -5.55
CA GLU A 272 -4.99 -29.54 -4.42
C GLU A 272 -5.89 -28.59 -3.61
N MET A 273 -6.76 -27.85 -4.27
CA MET A 273 -7.68 -26.93 -3.62
C MET A 273 -8.70 -27.69 -2.75
N ALA A 274 -9.29 -28.78 -3.28
CA ALA A 274 -10.19 -29.65 -2.52
C ALA A 274 -9.48 -30.33 -1.33
N ALA A 275 -8.23 -30.76 -1.52
CA ALA A 275 -7.43 -31.39 -0.47
C ALA A 275 -7.13 -30.42 0.68
N ILE A 276 -6.75 -29.16 0.37
CA ILE A 276 -6.52 -28.14 1.39
C ILE A 276 -7.83 -27.80 2.13
N GLY A 277 -8.96 -27.67 1.42
CA GLY A 277 -10.26 -27.46 2.05
C GLY A 277 -10.67 -28.60 2.97
N GLY A 278 -10.47 -29.85 2.53
CA GLY A 278 -10.68 -31.04 3.35
C GLY A 278 -9.81 -31.06 4.62
N LEU A 279 -8.52 -30.73 4.46
CA LEU A 279 -7.59 -30.62 5.59
C LEU A 279 -8.09 -29.59 6.61
N ILE A 280 -8.40 -28.38 6.17
CA ILE A 280 -8.81 -27.28 7.05
C ILE A 280 -10.07 -27.67 7.83
N ARG A 281 -11.06 -28.29 7.17
CA ARG A 281 -12.30 -28.72 7.82
C ARG A 281 -12.10 -29.87 8.80
N SER A 282 -11.04 -30.67 8.63
CA SER A 282 -10.74 -31.81 9.50
C SER A 282 -9.80 -31.49 10.66
N LEU A 283 -9.23 -30.29 10.69
CA LEU A 283 -8.34 -29.89 11.78
C LEU A 283 -9.09 -29.82 13.12
N PRO A 284 -8.54 -30.40 14.20
CA PRO A 284 -9.08 -30.20 15.54
C PRO A 284 -9.09 -28.73 15.93
N ALA A 285 -9.99 -28.34 16.84
CA ALA A 285 -9.96 -27.01 17.43
C ALA A 285 -8.59 -26.72 18.05
N GLU A 286 -8.14 -25.48 18.02
CA GLU A 286 -6.85 -25.02 18.55
C GLU A 286 -5.61 -25.57 17.85
N SER A 287 -5.76 -26.14 16.64
CA SER A 287 -4.62 -26.56 15.83
C SER A 287 -3.87 -25.35 15.24
N ALA A 288 -2.54 -25.45 15.18
CA ALA A 288 -1.69 -24.52 14.43
C ALA A 288 -1.37 -25.10 13.07
N LEU A 289 -1.79 -24.41 11.99
CA LEU A 289 -1.50 -24.81 10.61
C LEU A 289 -0.45 -23.90 10.01
N HIS A 290 0.71 -24.49 9.67
CA HIS A 290 1.75 -23.81 8.92
C HIS A 290 1.54 -24.03 7.43
N LEU A 291 1.32 -22.93 6.70
CA LEU A 291 1.08 -22.94 5.26
C LEU A 291 2.34 -22.55 4.49
N GLY A 292 2.72 -23.36 3.52
CA GLY A 292 3.76 -23.00 2.55
C GLY A 292 3.31 -21.84 1.66
N ASN A 293 4.26 -21.05 1.19
CA ASN A 293 4.00 -20.00 0.22
C ASN A 293 3.47 -20.61 -1.11
N SER A 294 2.96 -19.76 -2.01
CA SER A 294 2.38 -20.09 -3.33
C SER A 294 0.92 -20.54 -3.27
N SER A 295 0.57 -21.70 -3.83
CA SER A 295 -0.82 -22.14 -3.98
C SER A 295 -1.48 -22.46 -2.65
N THR A 296 -0.77 -23.11 -1.74
CA THR A 296 -1.29 -23.60 -0.47
C THR A 296 -1.92 -22.50 0.39
N VAL A 297 -1.20 -21.40 0.62
CA VAL A 297 -1.73 -20.27 1.41
C VAL A 297 -2.92 -19.59 0.72
N ARG A 298 -2.94 -19.55 -0.62
CA ARG A 298 -4.04 -18.96 -1.38
C ARG A 298 -5.29 -19.83 -1.36
N TYR A 299 -5.13 -21.15 -1.44
CA TYR A 299 -6.25 -22.09 -1.32
C TYR A 299 -6.83 -22.06 0.08
N ALA A 300 -5.98 -22.04 1.11
CA ALA A 300 -6.43 -21.89 2.49
C ALA A 300 -7.29 -20.63 2.70
N GLN A 301 -6.94 -19.52 2.06
CA GLN A 301 -7.68 -18.25 2.12
C GLN A 301 -9.14 -18.36 1.64
N LEU A 302 -9.47 -19.36 0.82
CA LEU A 302 -10.83 -19.57 0.32
C LEU A 302 -11.75 -20.26 1.35
N TYR A 303 -11.16 -20.95 2.33
CA TYR A 303 -11.89 -21.84 3.28
C TYR A 303 -11.94 -21.30 4.71
N THR A 304 -11.55 -20.06 4.95
CA THR A 304 -11.42 -19.51 6.33
C THR A 304 -12.09 -18.17 6.52
#